data_ab7d69822db62a30ba52bd59bf68f79f
#
_entry.id   ab7d69822db62a30ba52bd59bf68f79f
#
_cell.length_a   1.000
_cell.length_b   1.000
_cell.length_c   1.000
_cell.angle_alpha   90.00
_cell.angle_beta   90.00
_cell.angle_gamma   90.00
#
_symmetry.space_group_name_H-M   'P 1'
#
loop_
_entity.id
_entity.type
_entity.pdbx_description
1 polymer ?
#
loop_
_entity_poly.entity_id
_entity_poly.type
_entity_poly.pdbx_seq_one_letter_code
_entity_poly.pdbx_strand_id
1 'polypeptide(L)'
;MRKFFVKSNQINDNYISIIDEDVNHIINVLGLAIGEKIKICDKDNSKNYVSEIIEITNQEVKCAIVEEVEGEAEGNVELHIYQGLPKADKMELILQKGTELGVSKFIPVALKRCIVKLDGKDAVKKIERWQKITEVASKQSGRDIVPEVANIETINDICNKIGDYDLVMLAYELEENNYIKTELLKIKNTKENYKIAIVIGPEGGFDDKEAEKLREAGAKVVSLGKRILRTETVALQVSSIVMYELENGGN
;
A
#
# COMPACT_ATOMS: atom_id res chain seq x y z
N MET A 1 -13.52 -7.13 16.18
CA MET A 1 -12.61 -6.56 17.20
C MET A 1 -11.99 -5.29 16.64
N ARG A 2 -11.80 -4.23 17.44
CA ARG A 2 -11.13 -3.01 16.98
C ARG A 2 -9.64 -3.28 16.81
N LYS A 3 -9.02 -2.65 15.76
CA LYS A 3 -7.63 -2.88 15.39
C LYS A 3 -6.81 -1.59 15.55
N PHE A 4 -5.62 -1.72 16.14
CA PHE A 4 -4.66 -0.63 16.34
C PHE A 4 -3.29 -1.03 15.84
N PHE A 5 -2.49 -0.05 15.43
CA PHE A 5 -1.14 -0.26 14.94
C PHE A 5 -0.13 0.39 15.87
N VAL A 6 0.86 -0.38 16.28
CA VAL A 6 1.95 0.07 17.16
C VAL A 6 3.30 -0.18 16.53
N LYS A 7 4.35 0.45 17.02
CA LYS A 7 5.73 0.15 16.67
C LYS A 7 6.26 -0.95 17.59
N SER A 8 7.23 -1.73 17.13
CA SER A 8 7.83 -2.81 17.92
C SER A 8 8.38 -2.34 19.27
N ASN A 9 8.87 -1.11 19.38
CA ASN A 9 9.37 -0.57 20.65
C ASN A 9 8.28 -0.29 21.70
N GLN A 10 7.01 -0.37 21.32
CA GLN A 10 5.84 -0.27 22.22
C GLN A 10 5.41 -1.66 22.76
N ILE A 11 6.03 -2.73 22.28
CA ILE A 11 5.71 -4.12 22.62
C ILE A 11 6.77 -4.64 23.57
N ASN A 12 6.33 -5.18 24.71
CA ASN A 12 7.15 -5.89 25.68
C ASN A 12 6.65 -7.33 25.75
N ASP A 13 7.37 -8.21 26.44
CA ASP A 13 7.05 -9.65 26.53
C ASP A 13 5.61 -9.94 26.98
N ASN A 14 5.04 -9.11 27.85
CA ASN A 14 3.74 -9.37 28.47
C ASN A 14 2.68 -8.29 28.19
N TYR A 15 3.06 -7.13 27.65
CA TYR A 15 2.13 -6.03 27.43
C TYR A 15 2.54 -5.15 26.28
N ILE A 16 1.56 -4.43 25.75
CA ILE A 16 1.71 -3.46 24.66
C ILE A 16 1.20 -2.09 25.14
N SER A 17 1.98 -1.06 24.86
CA SER A 17 1.68 0.32 25.19
C SER A 17 1.16 1.08 23.96
N ILE A 18 -0.12 1.44 23.95
CA ILE A 18 -0.67 2.33 22.92
C ILE A 18 -0.52 3.77 23.42
N ILE A 19 0.05 4.63 22.60
CA ILE A 19 0.36 6.03 22.93
C ILE A 19 -0.18 6.97 21.84
N ASP A 20 0.02 8.28 22.03
CA ASP A 20 -0.30 9.33 21.07
C ASP A 20 -1.79 9.45 20.70
N GLU A 21 -2.10 9.67 19.42
CA GLU A 21 -3.46 9.95 18.93
C GLU A 21 -4.44 8.79 19.22
N ASP A 22 -3.97 7.55 19.27
CA ASP A 22 -4.79 6.37 19.51
C ASP A 22 -5.32 6.28 20.94
N VAL A 23 -4.65 6.88 21.93
CA VAL A 23 -5.16 6.99 23.31
C VAL A 23 -6.46 7.77 23.33
N ASN A 24 -6.46 8.96 22.71
CA ASN A 24 -7.68 9.77 22.61
C ASN A 24 -8.79 9.07 21.83
N HIS A 25 -8.43 8.33 20.77
CA HIS A 25 -9.39 7.56 19.98
C HIS A 25 -10.05 6.46 20.80
N ILE A 26 -9.26 5.72 21.59
CA ILE A 26 -9.75 4.65 22.49
C ILE A 26 -10.70 5.22 23.54
N ILE A 27 -10.27 6.29 24.23
CA ILE A 27 -11.01 6.85 25.37
C ILE A 27 -12.27 7.61 24.93
N ASN A 28 -12.09 8.57 24.02
CA ASN A 28 -13.13 9.59 23.77
C ASN A 28 -13.98 9.29 22.53
N VAL A 29 -13.46 8.52 21.57
CA VAL A 29 -14.22 8.21 20.34
C VAL A 29 -14.86 6.84 20.43
N LEU A 30 -14.12 5.82 20.87
CA LEU A 30 -14.61 4.45 20.95
C LEU A 30 -15.20 4.11 22.32
N GLY A 31 -14.81 4.81 23.38
CA GLY A 31 -15.28 4.59 24.75
C GLY A 31 -14.91 3.22 25.30
N LEU A 32 -13.75 2.68 24.90
CA LEU A 32 -13.32 1.37 25.36
C LEU A 32 -12.91 1.41 26.83
N ALA A 33 -13.18 0.31 27.54
CA ALA A 33 -12.95 0.17 28.98
C ALA A 33 -11.89 -0.92 29.29
N ILE A 34 -11.39 -0.89 30.53
CA ILE A 34 -10.54 -1.96 31.06
C ILE A 34 -11.30 -3.29 30.99
N GLY A 35 -10.62 -4.35 30.56
CA GLY A 35 -11.16 -5.70 30.33
C GLY A 35 -11.63 -5.92 28.89
N GLU A 36 -11.71 -4.90 28.05
CA GLU A 36 -12.07 -5.10 26.64
C GLU A 36 -10.88 -5.59 25.83
N LYS A 37 -11.18 -6.48 24.87
CA LYS A 37 -10.18 -7.04 23.95
C LYS A 37 -10.11 -6.25 22.65
N ILE A 38 -8.88 -5.99 22.21
CA ILE A 38 -8.56 -5.32 20.97
C ILE A 38 -7.50 -6.13 20.20
N LYS A 39 -7.45 -5.95 18.88
CA LYS A 39 -6.37 -6.50 18.04
C LYS A 39 -5.29 -5.43 17.87
N ILE A 40 -4.03 -5.79 18.08
CA ILE A 40 -2.89 -4.88 17.94
C ILE A 40 -1.94 -5.47 16.91
N CYS A 41 -1.57 -4.67 15.91
CA CYS A 41 -0.66 -5.04 14.84
C CYS A 41 0.67 -4.31 15.02
N ASP A 42 1.78 -5.05 15.01
CA ASP A 42 3.14 -4.53 14.98
C ASP A 42 3.47 -4.07 13.55
N LYS A 43 3.68 -2.76 13.36
CA LYS A 43 3.98 -2.17 12.05
C LYS A 43 5.33 -2.62 11.48
N ASP A 44 6.28 -2.96 12.36
CA ASP A 44 7.66 -3.20 11.96
C ASP A 44 7.91 -4.68 11.64
N ASN A 45 7.18 -5.60 12.31
CA ASN A 45 7.38 -7.05 12.19
C ASN A 45 6.16 -7.80 11.64
N SER A 46 5.08 -7.12 11.30
CA SER A 46 3.82 -7.70 10.78
C SER A 46 3.20 -8.76 11.70
N LYS A 47 3.49 -8.70 13.01
CA LYS A 47 2.91 -9.57 14.01
C LYS A 47 1.60 -9.02 14.51
N ASN A 48 0.66 -9.90 14.82
CA ASN A 48 -0.66 -9.52 15.32
C ASN A 48 -0.91 -10.15 16.71
N TYR A 49 -1.55 -9.37 17.57
CA TYR A 49 -1.84 -9.76 18.94
C TYR A 49 -3.30 -9.51 19.27
N VAL A 50 -3.93 -10.47 19.94
CA VAL A 50 -5.14 -10.20 20.71
C VAL A 50 -4.70 -9.75 22.10
N SER A 51 -5.13 -8.58 22.53
CA SER A 51 -4.69 -7.99 23.80
C SER A 51 -5.90 -7.45 24.57
N GLU A 52 -5.82 -7.50 25.91
CA GLU A 52 -6.84 -6.99 26.82
C GLU A 52 -6.38 -5.69 27.46
N ILE A 53 -7.22 -4.66 27.44
CA ILE A 53 -6.93 -3.37 28.08
C ILE A 53 -6.88 -3.57 29.60
N ILE A 54 -5.71 -3.30 30.21
CA ILE A 54 -5.50 -3.47 31.66
C ILE A 54 -5.37 -2.12 32.38
N GLU A 55 -4.99 -1.05 31.69
CA GLU A 55 -4.82 0.27 32.27
C GLU A 55 -5.09 1.34 31.22
N ILE A 56 -5.76 2.42 31.63
CA ILE A 56 -6.04 3.58 30.79
C ILE A 56 -5.62 4.84 31.54
N THR A 57 -4.74 5.62 30.92
CA THR A 57 -4.33 6.96 31.37
C THR A 57 -4.55 7.97 30.24
N ASN A 58 -4.37 9.25 30.48
CA ASN A 58 -4.46 10.28 29.46
C ASN A 58 -3.30 10.24 28.42
N GLN A 59 -2.24 9.47 28.69
CA GLN A 59 -1.04 9.41 27.86
C GLN A 59 -0.79 8.03 27.27
N GLU A 60 -1.37 6.98 27.86
CA GLU A 60 -1.10 5.59 27.50
C GLU A 60 -2.33 4.72 27.77
N VAL A 61 -2.57 3.78 26.88
CA VAL A 61 -3.42 2.61 27.12
C VAL A 61 -2.54 1.37 27.13
N LYS A 62 -2.46 0.70 28.27
CA LYS A 62 -1.67 -0.51 28.43
C LYS A 62 -2.54 -1.75 28.25
N CYS A 63 -2.08 -2.66 27.42
CA CYS A 63 -2.82 -3.86 27.05
C CYS A 63 -1.99 -5.10 27.36
N ALA A 64 -2.51 -6.07 28.12
CA ALA A 64 -1.87 -7.37 28.32
C ALA A 64 -2.02 -8.19 27.04
N ILE A 65 -0.94 -8.84 26.61
CA ILE A 65 -0.97 -9.77 25.48
C ILE A 65 -1.69 -11.04 25.94
N VAL A 66 -2.78 -11.40 25.25
CA VAL A 66 -3.53 -12.64 25.48
C VAL A 66 -2.97 -13.75 24.61
N GLU A 67 -2.76 -13.46 23.33
CA GLU A 67 -2.21 -14.41 22.36
C GLU A 67 -1.62 -13.69 21.14
N GLU A 68 -0.59 -14.26 20.54
CA GLU A 68 -0.12 -13.90 19.19
C GLU A 68 -1.00 -14.65 18.17
N VAL A 69 -1.50 -13.97 17.14
CA VAL A 69 -2.40 -14.52 16.13
C VAL A 69 -1.86 -14.28 14.74
N GLU A 70 -2.17 -15.15 13.80
CA GLU A 70 -1.88 -14.91 12.40
C GLU A 70 -2.78 -13.80 11.84
N GLY A 71 -2.26 -13.04 10.87
CA GLY A 71 -3.03 -12.08 10.12
C GLY A 71 -4.02 -12.79 9.19
N GLU A 72 -5.23 -12.28 9.08
CA GLU A 72 -6.29 -12.86 8.23
C GLU A 72 -6.65 -11.95 7.04
N ALA A 73 -6.15 -10.70 7.05
CA ALA A 73 -6.56 -9.68 6.09
C ALA A 73 -5.60 -9.53 4.91
N GLU A 74 -4.43 -10.16 4.97
CA GLU A 74 -3.44 -10.06 3.89
C GLU A 74 -3.41 -11.37 3.10
N GLY A 75 -3.43 -11.24 1.77
CA GLY A 75 -3.32 -12.37 0.86
C GLY A 75 -1.86 -12.66 0.49
N ASN A 76 -1.69 -13.48 -0.53
CA ASN A 76 -0.40 -13.93 -1.04
C ASN A 76 0.18 -13.01 -2.14
N VAL A 77 -0.34 -11.78 -2.29
CA VAL A 77 0.10 -10.82 -3.31
C VAL A 77 0.69 -9.58 -2.66
N GLU A 78 1.99 -9.36 -2.82
CA GLU A 78 2.68 -8.11 -2.51
C GLU A 78 2.60 -7.18 -3.72
N LEU A 79 1.60 -6.28 -3.74
CA LEU A 79 1.40 -5.34 -4.83
C LEU A 79 2.01 -3.97 -4.53
N HIS A 80 2.94 -3.53 -5.38
CA HIS A 80 3.57 -2.22 -5.34
C HIS A 80 3.05 -1.32 -6.47
N ILE A 81 2.64 -0.10 -6.14
CA ILE A 81 2.23 0.90 -7.13
C ILE A 81 3.29 1.99 -7.23
N TYR A 82 3.96 2.05 -8.38
CA TYR A 82 4.81 3.16 -8.81
C TYR A 82 3.94 4.21 -9.48
N GLN A 83 3.60 5.27 -8.74
CA GLN A 83 2.65 6.28 -9.19
C GLN A 83 3.37 7.56 -9.61
N GLY A 84 3.33 7.91 -10.89
CA GLY A 84 3.72 9.24 -11.36
C GLY A 84 2.96 10.33 -10.60
N LEU A 85 3.68 11.34 -10.06
CA LEU A 85 3.11 12.38 -9.21
C LEU A 85 1.92 13.07 -9.88
N PRO A 86 0.68 12.84 -9.41
CA PRO A 86 -0.51 13.44 -9.99
C PRO A 86 -0.78 14.83 -9.39
N LYS A 87 -1.67 15.60 -10.02
CA LYS A 87 -2.12 16.90 -9.53
C LYS A 87 -3.14 16.77 -8.40
N ALA A 88 -3.26 17.84 -7.63
CA ALA A 88 -4.27 18.01 -6.57
C ALA A 88 -4.30 16.84 -5.57
N ASP A 89 -5.48 16.43 -5.16
CA ASP A 89 -5.70 15.43 -4.11
C ASP A 89 -5.76 13.99 -4.64
N LYS A 90 -5.44 13.77 -5.92
CA LYS A 90 -5.53 12.44 -6.55
C LYS A 90 -4.62 11.42 -5.91
N MET A 91 -3.42 11.82 -5.47
CA MET A 91 -2.53 10.92 -4.73
C MET A 91 -3.18 10.44 -3.44
N GLU A 92 -3.89 11.30 -2.73
CA GLU A 92 -4.57 10.94 -1.48
C GLU A 92 -5.69 9.91 -1.73
N LEU A 93 -6.45 10.08 -2.82
CA LEU A 93 -7.45 9.10 -3.26
C LEU A 93 -6.83 7.75 -3.62
N ILE A 94 -5.70 7.75 -4.37
CA ILE A 94 -4.97 6.54 -4.75
C ILE A 94 -4.49 5.81 -3.50
N LEU A 95 -3.89 6.52 -2.55
CA LEU A 95 -3.39 5.95 -1.30
C LEU A 95 -4.52 5.35 -0.47
N GLN A 96 -5.60 6.11 -0.25
CA GLN A 96 -6.74 5.63 0.51
C GLN A 96 -7.35 4.38 -0.12
N LYS A 97 -7.77 4.46 -1.37
CA LYS A 97 -8.48 3.36 -2.04
C LYS A 97 -7.56 2.21 -2.44
N GLY A 98 -6.31 2.48 -2.80
CA GLY A 98 -5.32 1.43 -3.03
C GLY A 98 -5.04 0.61 -1.77
N THR A 99 -5.00 1.27 -0.60
CA THR A 99 -4.89 0.57 0.69
C THR A 99 -6.09 -0.36 0.93
N GLU A 100 -7.32 0.13 0.71
CA GLU A 100 -8.54 -0.68 0.83
C GLU A 100 -8.54 -1.87 -0.16
N LEU A 101 -7.89 -1.71 -1.32
CA LEU A 101 -7.79 -2.72 -2.39
C LEU A 101 -6.58 -3.65 -2.28
N GLY A 102 -5.83 -3.63 -1.15
CA GLY A 102 -4.77 -4.58 -0.90
C GLY A 102 -3.36 -4.15 -1.35
N VAL A 103 -3.16 -2.94 -1.87
CA VAL A 103 -1.80 -2.46 -2.21
C VAL A 103 -0.91 -2.51 -0.96
N SER A 104 0.32 -3.04 -1.12
CA SER A 104 1.27 -3.23 -0.01
C SER A 104 2.28 -2.09 0.09
N LYS A 105 2.54 -1.39 -1.03
CA LYS A 105 3.49 -0.27 -1.06
C LYS A 105 3.15 0.72 -2.16
N PHE A 106 3.28 2.01 -1.84
CA PHE A 106 3.16 3.09 -2.80
C PHE A 106 4.49 3.79 -2.98
N ILE A 107 4.93 3.94 -4.22
CA ILE A 107 6.18 4.59 -4.58
C ILE A 107 5.85 5.78 -5.50
N PRO A 108 5.88 7.02 -5.00
CA PRO A 108 5.72 8.20 -5.83
C PRO A 108 6.88 8.30 -6.82
N VAL A 109 6.61 8.63 -8.08
CA VAL A 109 7.62 8.69 -9.13
C VAL A 109 7.68 10.08 -9.77
N ALA A 110 8.87 10.65 -9.84
CA ALA A 110 9.15 11.88 -10.56
C ALA A 110 9.35 11.57 -12.05
N LEU A 111 8.28 11.73 -12.85
CA LEU A 111 8.30 11.54 -14.30
C LEU A 111 8.41 12.87 -15.03
N LYS A 112 8.89 12.84 -16.27
CA LYS A 112 9.12 14.03 -17.09
C LYS A 112 7.86 14.86 -17.32
N ARG A 113 6.70 14.20 -17.51
CA ARG A 113 5.41 14.85 -17.71
C ARG A 113 4.64 15.14 -16.42
N CYS A 114 5.25 14.91 -15.23
CA CYS A 114 4.69 15.38 -13.98
C CYS A 114 4.72 16.91 -13.92
N ILE A 115 3.57 17.52 -13.65
CA ILE A 115 3.48 18.97 -13.40
C ILE A 115 3.89 19.26 -11.95
N VAL A 116 3.51 18.40 -11.04
CA VAL A 116 3.90 18.47 -9.63
C VAL A 116 5.36 18.06 -9.51
N LYS A 117 6.16 18.93 -8.92
CA LYS A 117 7.56 18.66 -8.57
C LYS A 117 7.68 18.80 -7.06
N LEU A 118 8.18 17.76 -6.43
CA LEU A 118 8.40 17.72 -4.99
C LEU A 118 9.88 17.43 -4.75
N ASP A 119 10.50 18.25 -3.96
CA ASP A 119 11.91 18.08 -3.56
C ASP A 119 12.14 18.44 -2.09
N GLY A 120 13.28 18.02 -1.55
CA GLY A 120 13.74 18.36 -0.22
C GLY A 120 12.68 18.25 0.87
N LYS A 121 12.47 19.32 1.64
CA LYS A 121 11.57 19.33 2.80
C LYS A 121 10.09 19.17 2.44
N ASP A 122 9.69 19.61 1.25
CA ASP A 122 8.29 19.50 0.82
C ASP A 122 7.94 18.06 0.45
N ALA A 123 8.87 17.32 -0.14
CA ALA A 123 8.72 15.88 -0.37
C ALA A 123 8.52 15.12 0.94
N VAL A 124 9.37 15.37 1.94
CA VAL A 124 9.28 14.71 3.26
C VAL A 124 7.93 14.96 3.91
N LYS A 125 7.48 16.23 4.00
CA LYS A 125 6.17 16.56 4.59
C LYS A 125 4.99 15.91 3.85
N LYS A 126 5.07 15.82 2.52
CA LYS A 126 4.03 15.16 1.72
C LYS A 126 4.00 13.66 1.99
N ILE A 127 5.15 12.99 2.03
CA ILE A 127 5.25 11.56 2.33
C ILE A 127 4.71 11.25 3.73
N GLU A 128 5.07 12.05 4.75
CA GLU A 128 4.54 11.90 6.10
C GLU A 128 3.00 12.02 6.13
N ARG A 129 2.44 13.01 5.42
CA ARG A 129 0.98 13.16 5.29
C ARG A 129 0.35 11.97 4.57
N TRP A 130 0.94 11.50 3.49
CA TRP A 130 0.48 10.35 2.72
C TRP A 130 0.54 9.05 3.53
N GLN A 131 1.58 8.87 4.34
CA GLN A 131 1.69 7.72 5.24
C GLN A 131 0.55 7.68 6.27
N LYS A 132 0.12 8.84 6.78
CA LYS A 132 -1.04 8.91 7.67
C LYS A 132 -2.34 8.49 6.97
N ILE A 133 -2.48 8.77 5.69
CA ILE A 133 -3.66 8.34 4.91
C ILE A 133 -3.72 6.83 4.81
N THR A 134 -2.60 6.17 4.48
CA THR A 134 -2.56 4.69 4.42
C THR A 134 -2.84 4.08 5.80
N GLU A 135 -2.34 4.67 6.88
CA GLU A 135 -2.61 4.22 8.25
C GLU A 135 -4.10 4.29 8.61
N VAL A 136 -4.75 5.41 8.32
CA VAL A 136 -6.20 5.57 8.56
C VAL A 136 -7.01 4.59 7.72
N ALA A 137 -6.65 4.44 6.44
CA ALA A 137 -7.31 3.50 5.54
C ALA A 137 -7.13 2.05 5.99
N SER A 138 -5.94 1.66 6.48
CA SER A 138 -5.68 0.31 7.02
C SER A 138 -6.53 0.00 8.25
N LYS A 139 -6.64 0.96 9.18
CA LYS A 139 -7.51 0.83 10.36
C LYS A 139 -8.98 0.62 9.94
N GLN A 140 -9.45 1.40 8.98
CA GLN A 140 -10.84 1.36 8.53
C GLN A 140 -11.15 0.07 7.74
N SER A 141 -10.26 -0.36 6.86
CA SER A 141 -10.44 -1.57 6.02
C SER A 141 -10.11 -2.87 6.76
N GLY A 142 -9.60 -2.80 7.99
CA GLY A 142 -9.27 -3.97 8.80
C GLY A 142 -8.01 -4.71 8.36
N ARG A 143 -7.11 -4.08 7.62
CA ARG A 143 -5.83 -4.66 7.19
C ARG A 143 -4.94 -5.00 8.37
N ASP A 144 -4.02 -5.94 8.18
CA ASP A 144 -3.03 -6.34 9.20
C ASP A 144 -1.71 -5.58 9.03
N ILE A 145 -1.50 -4.93 7.89
CA ILE A 145 -0.36 -4.05 7.60
C ILE A 145 -0.79 -2.63 7.29
N VAL A 146 0.14 -1.70 7.43
CA VAL A 146 0.01 -0.33 6.92
C VAL A 146 0.92 -0.21 5.69
N PRO A 147 0.37 -0.01 4.47
CA PRO A 147 1.18 0.18 3.27
C PRO A 147 2.19 1.32 3.44
N GLU A 148 3.45 1.03 3.14
CA GLU A 148 4.50 2.04 3.14
C GLU A 148 4.31 3.03 1.99
N VAL A 149 4.49 4.31 2.27
CA VAL A 149 4.67 5.34 1.25
C VAL A 149 6.16 5.66 1.17
N ALA A 150 6.81 5.14 0.14
CA ALA A 150 8.25 5.28 -0.07
C ALA A 150 8.66 6.72 -0.44
N ASN A 151 9.96 6.98 -0.40
CA ASN A 151 10.53 8.19 -0.96
C ASN A 151 10.27 8.28 -2.48
N ILE A 152 10.32 9.50 -3.02
CA ILE A 152 10.12 9.74 -4.44
C ILE A 152 11.26 9.11 -5.22
N GLU A 153 10.91 8.28 -6.20
CA GLU A 153 11.86 7.60 -7.08
C GLU A 153 11.83 8.14 -8.51
N THR A 154 12.83 7.73 -9.29
CA THR A 154 12.96 8.05 -10.71
C THR A 154 12.78 6.79 -11.56
N ILE A 155 12.68 6.93 -12.90
CA ILE A 155 12.69 5.79 -13.83
C ILE A 155 13.94 4.92 -13.65
N ASN A 156 15.10 5.52 -13.37
CA ASN A 156 16.33 4.75 -13.17
C ASN A 156 16.24 3.84 -11.94
N ASP A 157 15.65 4.34 -10.87
CA ASP A 157 15.48 3.56 -9.64
C ASP A 157 14.55 2.37 -9.89
N ILE A 158 13.47 2.57 -10.65
CA ILE A 158 12.56 1.47 -11.05
C ILE A 158 13.30 0.43 -11.89
N CYS A 159 14.04 0.87 -12.93
CA CYS A 159 14.78 -0.04 -13.80
C CYS A 159 15.77 -0.92 -13.02
N ASN A 160 16.43 -0.36 -12.00
CA ASN A 160 17.38 -1.09 -11.17
C ASN A 160 16.71 -2.14 -10.26
N LYS A 161 15.41 -2.02 -10.01
CA LYS A 161 14.63 -2.89 -9.11
C LYS A 161 13.71 -3.88 -9.83
N ILE A 162 13.65 -3.84 -11.17
CA ILE A 162 12.75 -4.73 -11.93
C ILE A 162 12.98 -6.19 -11.59
N GLY A 163 14.24 -6.59 -11.38
CA GLY A 163 14.60 -7.96 -11.02
C GLY A 163 14.13 -8.43 -9.64
N ASP A 164 13.67 -7.52 -8.78
CA ASP A 164 13.17 -7.82 -7.44
C ASP A 164 11.70 -8.29 -7.46
N TYR A 165 11.04 -8.23 -8.62
CA TYR A 165 9.63 -8.54 -8.82
C TYR A 165 9.42 -9.77 -9.71
N ASP A 166 8.34 -10.47 -9.48
CA ASP A 166 7.89 -11.56 -10.37
C ASP A 166 7.32 -11.02 -11.67
N LEU A 167 6.72 -9.84 -11.62
CA LEU A 167 6.16 -9.15 -12.76
C LEU A 167 6.15 -7.64 -12.52
N VAL A 168 6.70 -6.88 -13.45
CA VAL A 168 6.55 -5.42 -13.51
C VAL A 168 5.74 -5.07 -14.74
N MET A 169 4.64 -4.35 -14.56
CA MET A 169 3.77 -3.91 -15.64
C MET A 169 3.75 -2.39 -15.76
N LEU A 170 3.80 -1.89 -16.98
CA LEU A 170 3.64 -0.50 -17.34
C LEU A 170 2.22 -0.31 -17.93
N ALA A 171 1.35 0.37 -17.20
CA ALA A 171 0.02 0.72 -17.71
C ALA A 171 0.17 1.88 -18.72
N TYR A 172 0.00 1.58 -20.01
CA TYR A 172 0.29 2.53 -21.07
C TYR A 172 -0.88 2.62 -22.05
N GLU A 173 -1.36 3.86 -22.26
CA GLU A 173 -2.56 4.12 -23.06
C GLU A 173 -2.40 3.84 -24.57
N LEU A 174 -1.17 3.76 -25.07
CA LEU A 174 -0.89 3.46 -26.47
C LEU A 174 -0.70 1.96 -26.74
N GLU A 175 -0.78 1.10 -25.70
CA GLU A 175 -0.77 -0.34 -25.88
C GLU A 175 -2.18 -0.86 -26.20
N GLU A 176 -2.33 -1.57 -27.31
CA GLU A 176 -3.63 -2.05 -27.80
C GLU A 176 -3.79 -3.56 -27.75
N ASN A 177 -2.69 -4.30 -27.75
CA ASN A 177 -2.69 -5.76 -27.99
C ASN A 177 -2.40 -6.59 -26.76
N ASN A 178 -1.60 -6.09 -25.82
CA ASN A 178 -1.19 -6.82 -24.63
C ASN A 178 -2.02 -6.38 -23.40
N TYR A 179 -3.05 -7.12 -23.08
CA TYR A 179 -3.91 -6.82 -21.93
C TYR A 179 -3.27 -7.28 -20.60
N ILE A 180 -3.50 -6.54 -19.54
CA ILE A 180 -3.04 -6.85 -18.17
C ILE A 180 -3.36 -8.30 -17.77
N LYS A 181 -4.56 -8.79 -18.10
CA LYS A 181 -4.98 -10.17 -17.84
C LYS A 181 -4.05 -11.20 -18.47
N THR A 182 -3.56 -10.93 -19.69
CA THR A 182 -2.64 -11.84 -20.39
C THR A 182 -1.35 -12.06 -19.61
N GLU A 183 -0.78 -10.99 -19.04
CA GLU A 183 0.46 -11.09 -18.28
C GLU A 183 0.23 -11.76 -16.90
N LEU A 184 -0.88 -11.45 -16.24
CA LEU A 184 -1.24 -12.09 -14.95
C LEU A 184 -1.47 -13.59 -15.10
N LEU A 185 -2.13 -14.03 -16.17
CA LEU A 185 -2.37 -15.45 -16.41
C LEU A 185 -1.08 -16.26 -16.68
N LYS A 186 -0.01 -15.61 -17.16
CA LYS A 186 1.29 -16.30 -17.37
C LYS A 186 1.95 -16.70 -16.06
N ILE A 187 1.72 -15.95 -14.99
CA ILE A 187 2.34 -16.21 -13.68
C ILE A 187 1.37 -16.86 -12.69
N LYS A 188 0.06 -16.85 -12.97
CA LYS A 188 -0.96 -17.45 -12.09
C LYS A 188 -0.66 -18.92 -11.82
N ASN A 189 -0.72 -19.34 -10.57
CA ASN A 189 -0.42 -20.69 -10.08
C ASN A 189 1.04 -21.16 -10.31
N THR A 190 1.97 -20.26 -10.58
CA THR A 190 3.40 -20.60 -10.71
C THR A 190 4.15 -20.54 -9.37
N LYS A 191 3.59 -19.82 -8.38
CA LYS A 191 4.16 -19.62 -7.05
C LYS A 191 3.04 -19.54 -6.00
N GLU A 192 3.40 -19.69 -4.74
CA GLU A 192 2.48 -19.46 -3.61
C GLU A 192 2.32 -17.97 -3.34
N ASN A 193 3.40 -17.19 -3.41
CA ASN A 193 3.39 -15.75 -3.15
C ASN A 193 3.89 -14.99 -4.39
N TYR A 194 3.29 -13.85 -4.65
CA TYR A 194 3.60 -12.99 -5.79
C TYR A 194 4.07 -11.62 -5.33
N LYS A 195 5.13 -11.12 -5.96
CA LYS A 195 5.57 -9.73 -5.82
C LYS A 195 5.43 -9.00 -7.14
N ILE A 196 4.43 -8.13 -7.22
CA ILE A 196 4.00 -7.47 -8.46
C ILE A 196 4.23 -5.97 -8.34
N ALA A 197 4.75 -5.35 -9.39
CA ALA A 197 4.81 -3.90 -9.52
C ALA A 197 4.02 -3.40 -10.71
N ILE A 198 3.34 -2.27 -10.53
CA ILE A 198 2.65 -1.56 -11.61
C ILE A 198 3.17 -0.13 -11.67
N VAL A 199 3.61 0.31 -12.84
CA VAL A 199 4.05 1.68 -13.09
C VAL A 199 2.95 2.43 -13.81
N ILE A 200 2.52 3.56 -13.22
CA ILE A 200 1.39 4.38 -13.67
C ILE A 200 1.86 5.80 -13.93
N GLY A 201 1.55 6.34 -15.11
CA GLY A 201 1.87 7.71 -15.48
C GLY A 201 1.01 8.76 -14.73
N PRO A 202 1.46 10.03 -14.71
CA PRO A 202 0.63 11.16 -14.30
C PRO A 202 -0.44 11.45 -15.37
N GLU A 203 -1.21 12.55 -15.24
CA GLU A 203 -2.21 12.95 -16.23
C GLU A 203 -1.67 13.19 -17.64
N GLY A 204 -0.38 13.49 -17.76
CA GLY A 204 0.29 13.68 -19.06
C GLY A 204 0.81 12.39 -19.68
N GLY A 205 0.58 11.23 -19.03
CA GLY A 205 1.14 9.94 -19.46
C GLY A 205 2.66 9.87 -19.33
N PHE A 206 3.27 8.91 -20.01
CA PHE A 206 4.73 8.74 -20.05
C PHE A 206 5.35 9.50 -21.23
N ASP A 207 6.58 9.96 -21.04
CA ASP A 207 7.43 10.32 -22.19
C ASP A 207 7.89 9.02 -22.88
N ASP A 208 7.99 9.06 -24.22
CA ASP A 208 8.29 7.85 -25.00
C ASP A 208 9.62 7.19 -24.59
N LYS A 209 10.63 8.02 -24.24
CA LYS A 209 11.92 7.51 -23.77
C LYS A 209 11.84 6.86 -22.40
N GLU A 210 10.94 7.34 -21.52
CA GLU A 210 10.71 6.72 -20.21
C GLU A 210 10.03 5.37 -20.36
N ALA A 211 9.00 5.28 -21.23
CA ALA A 211 8.31 4.03 -21.49
C ALA A 211 9.24 3.00 -22.15
N GLU A 212 10.06 3.43 -23.13
CA GLU A 212 11.02 2.54 -23.80
C GLU A 212 12.07 2.03 -22.82
N LYS A 213 12.60 2.88 -21.96
CA LYS A 213 13.59 2.49 -20.94
C LYS A 213 13.04 1.43 -19.97
N LEU A 214 11.79 1.58 -19.51
CA LEU A 214 11.13 0.58 -18.66
C LEU A 214 10.93 -0.74 -19.41
N ARG A 215 10.55 -0.68 -20.70
CA ARG A 215 10.41 -1.87 -21.57
C ARG A 215 11.73 -2.61 -21.74
N GLU A 216 12.80 -1.89 -22.07
CA GLU A 216 14.15 -2.46 -22.23
C GLU A 216 14.65 -3.10 -20.91
N ALA A 217 14.32 -2.52 -19.77
CA ALA A 217 14.65 -3.07 -18.47
C ALA A 217 13.83 -4.32 -18.11
N GLY A 218 12.75 -4.64 -18.86
CA GLY A 218 11.96 -5.87 -18.69
C GLY A 218 10.50 -5.67 -18.26
N ALA A 219 10.04 -4.43 -18.06
CA ALA A 219 8.64 -4.17 -17.76
C ALA A 219 7.73 -4.57 -18.92
N LYS A 220 6.59 -5.20 -18.61
CA LYS A 220 5.57 -5.58 -19.60
C LYS A 220 4.62 -4.41 -19.81
N VAL A 221 4.61 -3.87 -21.02
CA VAL A 221 3.64 -2.82 -21.39
C VAL A 221 2.27 -3.46 -21.52
N VAL A 222 1.28 -2.91 -20.82
CA VAL A 222 -0.07 -3.48 -20.77
C VAL A 222 -1.16 -2.46 -21.02
N SER A 223 -2.20 -2.90 -21.70
CA SER A 223 -3.45 -2.18 -21.94
C SER A 223 -4.49 -2.52 -20.87
N LEU A 224 -5.23 -1.52 -20.45
CA LEU A 224 -6.38 -1.66 -19.54
C LEU A 224 -7.73 -1.58 -20.30
N GLY A 225 -7.69 -1.64 -21.63
CA GLY A 225 -8.87 -1.59 -22.50
C GLY A 225 -8.91 -0.32 -23.34
N LYS A 226 -9.98 -0.19 -24.12
CA LYS A 226 -10.11 0.84 -25.16
C LYS A 226 -10.38 2.26 -24.65
N ARG A 227 -10.72 2.44 -23.38
CA ARG A 227 -11.05 3.74 -22.80
C ARG A 227 -9.82 4.35 -22.15
N ILE A 228 -9.60 5.64 -22.40
CA ILE A 228 -8.58 6.39 -21.65
C ILE A 228 -9.10 6.62 -20.23
N LEU A 229 -8.33 6.17 -19.27
CA LEU A 229 -8.62 6.29 -17.85
C LEU A 229 -7.83 7.44 -17.24
N ARG A 230 -8.39 8.07 -16.22
CA ARG A 230 -7.64 9.00 -15.38
C ARG A 230 -6.64 8.23 -14.52
N THR A 231 -5.52 8.86 -14.17
CA THR A 231 -4.43 8.21 -13.44
C THR A 231 -4.88 7.57 -12.13
N GLU A 232 -5.76 8.24 -11.38
CA GLU A 232 -6.37 7.69 -10.18
C GLU A 232 -7.26 6.47 -10.46
N THR A 233 -7.99 6.47 -11.57
CA THR A 233 -8.81 5.33 -11.98
C THR A 233 -7.95 4.13 -12.39
N VAL A 234 -6.83 4.38 -13.07
CA VAL A 234 -5.85 3.34 -13.42
C VAL A 234 -5.37 2.62 -12.17
N ALA A 235 -4.92 3.36 -11.14
CA ALA A 235 -4.42 2.79 -9.91
C ALA A 235 -5.44 1.86 -9.23
N LEU A 236 -6.71 2.28 -9.15
CA LEU A 236 -7.76 1.48 -8.53
C LEU A 236 -8.11 0.24 -9.35
N GLN A 237 -8.20 0.41 -10.68
CA GLN A 237 -8.54 -0.70 -11.56
C GLN A 237 -7.45 -1.78 -11.56
N VAL A 238 -6.17 -1.41 -11.69
CA VAL A 238 -5.07 -2.38 -11.70
C VAL A 238 -4.97 -3.12 -10.38
N SER A 239 -5.14 -2.41 -9.25
CA SER A 239 -5.14 -3.05 -7.93
C SER A 239 -6.24 -4.10 -7.83
N SER A 240 -7.49 -3.75 -8.21
CA SER A 240 -8.62 -4.70 -8.18
C SER A 240 -8.39 -5.91 -9.11
N ILE A 241 -7.84 -5.69 -10.32
CA ILE A 241 -7.61 -6.78 -11.27
C ILE A 241 -6.52 -7.73 -10.75
N VAL A 242 -5.41 -7.20 -10.24
CA VAL A 242 -4.30 -8.02 -9.74
C VAL A 242 -4.75 -8.86 -8.56
N MET A 243 -5.41 -8.25 -7.56
CA MET A 243 -5.92 -8.97 -6.40
C MET A 243 -6.97 -10.03 -6.80
N TYR A 244 -7.93 -9.67 -7.67
CA TYR A 244 -8.95 -10.61 -8.14
C TYR A 244 -8.34 -11.84 -8.86
N GLU A 245 -7.33 -11.62 -9.74
CA GLU A 245 -6.77 -12.72 -10.53
C GLU A 245 -5.77 -13.59 -9.76
N LEU A 246 -5.02 -13.04 -8.80
CA LEU A 246 -3.93 -13.73 -8.13
C LEU A 246 -4.22 -14.08 -6.67
N GLU A 247 -4.87 -13.22 -5.90
CA GLU A 247 -5.16 -13.45 -4.49
C GLU A 247 -6.31 -14.44 -4.29
N ASN A 248 -7.37 -14.32 -5.07
CA ASN A 248 -8.57 -15.18 -4.95
C ASN A 248 -8.50 -16.42 -5.85
N GLY A 249 -7.40 -16.70 -6.49
CA GLY A 249 -7.23 -17.84 -7.41
C GLY A 249 -7.02 -19.19 -6.74
N GLY A 250 -7.16 -19.25 -5.42
CA GLY A 250 -6.92 -20.46 -4.62
C GLY A 250 -8.18 -21.23 -4.17
N ASN A 251 -9.37 -20.88 -4.66
CA ASN A 251 -10.61 -21.64 -4.41
C ASN A 251 -11.20 -22.15 -5.70
#